data_8dba9ebdf11f4757fd504e60b54ee42e
#
_entry.id   8dba9ebdf11f4757fd504e60b54ee42e
#
_cell.length_a   1.000
_cell.length_b   1.000
_cell.length_c   1.000
_cell.angle_alpha   90.00
_cell.angle_beta   90.00
_cell.angle_gamma   90.00
#
_symmetry.space_group_name_H-M   'P 1'
#
loop_
_entity.id
_entity.type
_entity.pdbx_description
1 polymer ?
#
loop_
_entity_poly.entity_id
_entity_poly.type
_entity_poly.pdbx_seq_one_letter_code
_entity_poly.pdbx_strand_id
1 'polypeptide(L)'
;MKLKKEFADFYREIRIDKETNALREKREILEEDIKSKLPDILKDQNISVNRSDIRMIDQGSYKYNTTISDDVVDRDVAVMIPLDISVSSDPRKIKGYLRDTINIPARTVSIKEPCVRASYYENGKEWLHIDLPLYAQYENSVYLARGKEYSSDYSWESADPDGLNDYLCGQINGNAQLRRVICFIKKWRNEKYSASINDHEVPPSIGLTLLACECFSAQSTDDGDDDLLSLQKTMKGMLDR
;
A
#
# COMPACT_ATOMS: atom_id res chain seq x y z
N MET A 1 -5.63 6.44 -35.96
CA MET A 1 -4.28 6.87 -35.53
C MET A 1 -3.93 6.05 -34.29
N LYS A 2 -2.85 5.30 -34.32
CA LYS A 2 -2.48 4.45 -33.19
C LYS A 2 -1.57 5.26 -32.29
N LEU A 3 -2.02 5.63 -31.11
CA LEU A 3 -1.26 6.41 -30.12
C LEU A 3 -0.28 5.54 -29.29
N LYS A 4 0.33 4.53 -29.93
CA LYS A 4 1.23 3.58 -29.21
C LYS A 4 2.45 4.25 -28.63
N LYS A 5 3.07 5.15 -29.40
CA LYS A 5 4.25 5.87 -28.96
C LYS A 5 3.91 6.79 -27.79
N GLU A 6 2.83 7.53 -27.90
CA GLU A 6 2.32 8.45 -26.89
C GLU A 6 2.00 7.73 -25.58
N PHE A 7 1.37 6.55 -25.64
CA PHE A 7 1.10 5.73 -24.44
C PHE A 7 2.38 5.15 -23.83
N ALA A 8 3.34 4.73 -24.65
CA ALA A 8 4.62 4.25 -24.16
C ALA A 8 5.45 5.37 -23.51
N ASP A 9 5.43 6.57 -24.10
CA ASP A 9 6.09 7.76 -23.55
C ASP A 9 5.41 8.19 -22.25
N PHE A 10 4.08 8.25 -22.22
CA PHE A 10 3.30 8.56 -21.02
C PHE A 10 3.56 7.56 -19.89
N TYR A 11 3.59 6.26 -20.18
CA TYR A 11 3.91 5.26 -19.15
C TYR A 11 5.31 5.48 -18.57
N ARG A 12 6.31 5.82 -19.41
CA ARG A 12 7.66 6.11 -18.92
C ARG A 12 7.72 7.34 -18.02
N GLU A 13 6.88 8.33 -18.30
CA GLU A 13 6.78 9.55 -17.50
C GLU A 13 6.13 9.29 -16.13
N ILE A 14 5.03 8.51 -16.09
CA ILE A 14 4.25 8.33 -14.87
C ILE A 14 4.73 7.19 -13.97
N ARG A 15 5.54 6.24 -14.47
CA ARG A 15 6.02 5.13 -13.62
C ARG A 15 7.18 5.58 -12.75
N ILE A 16 7.27 4.99 -11.56
CA ILE A 16 8.50 5.05 -10.77
C ILE A 16 9.40 3.89 -11.22
N ASP A 17 10.56 4.22 -11.78
CA ASP A 17 11.60 3.23 -12.06
C ASP A 17 12.25 2.83 -10.75
N LYS A 18 12.02 1.59 -10.36
CA LYS A 18 12.65 0.80 -9.28
C LYS A 18 13.18 1.55 -8.05
N GLU A 19 13.20 0.82 -6.97
CA GLU A 19 13.73 1.17 -5.68
C GLU A 19 14.99 2.02 -5.77
N THR A 20 14.87 3.30 -5.46
CA THR A 20 16.06 4.11 -5.21
C THR A 20 16.70 3.61 -3.92
N ASN A 21 18.05 3.73 -3.81
CA ASN A 21 18.75 3.37 -2.59
C ASN A 21 18.13 4.04 -1.36
N ALA A 22 17.63 5.28 -1.51
CA ALA A 22 16.97 6.01 -0.44
C ALA A 22 15.66 5.35 0.05
N LEU A 23 14.81 4.86 -0.85
CA LEU A 23 13.57 4.17 -0.49
C LEU A 23 13.83 2.88 0.28
N ARG A 24 14.83 2.10 -0.21
CA ARG A 24 15.24 0.87 0.46
C ARG A 24 15.80 1.15 1.85
N GLU A 25 16.70 2.12 1.97
CA GLU A 25 17.31 2.52 3.24
C GLU A 25 16.25 2.93 4.28
N LYS A 26 15.27 3.76 3.89
CA LYS A 26 14.20 4.17 4.82
C LYS A 26 13.37 2.98 5.29
N ARG A 27 13.08 2.03 4.40
CA ARG A 27 12.35 0.81 4.75
C ARG A 27 13.17 -0.08 5.68
N GLU A 28 14.47 -0.28 5.42
CA GLU A 28 15.38 -1.07 6.26
C GLU A 28 15.55 -0.48 7.66
N ILE A 29 15.68 0.85 7.76
CA ILE A 29 15.73 1.55 9.05
C ILE A 29 14.44 1.36 9.84
N LEU A 30 13.27 1.47 9.19
CA LEU A 30 11.99 1.23 9.86
C LEU A 30 11.88 -0.22 10.36
N GLU A 31 12.28 -1.19 9.55
CA GLU A 31 12.28 -2.59 9.93
C GLU A 31 13.16 -2.85 11.15
N GLU A 32 14.37 -2.29 11.15
CA GLU A 32 15.29 -2.42 12.27
C GLU A 32 14.74 -1.76 13.54
N ASP A 33 14.20 -0.54 13.43
CA ASP A 33 13.56 0.15 14.57
C ASP A 33 12.41 -0.69 15.16
N ILE A 34 11.53 -1.21 14.31
CA ILE A 34 10.38 -2.01 14.73
C ILE A 34 10.85 -3.30 15.41
N LYS A 35 11.71 -4.07 14.74
CA LYS A 35 12.17 -5.37 15.24
C LYS A 35 13.03 -5.26 16.50
N SER A 36 13.75 -4.15 16.69
CA SER A 36 14.61 -3.97 17.87
C SER A 36 13.90 -3.40 19.09
N LYS A 37 12.90 -2.53 18.91
CA LYS A 37 12.30 -1.75 19.99
C LYS A 37 10.88 -2.18 20.35
N LEU A 38 10.06 -2.59 19.37
CA LEU A 38 8.66 -2.95 19.61
C LEU A 38 8.50 -4.11 20.63
N PRO A 39 9.34 -5.17 20.60
CA PRO A 39 9.25 -6.23 21.60
C PRO A 39 9.36 -5.74 23.05
N ASP A 40 10.29 -4.82 23.32
CA ASP A 40 10.49 -4.29 24.69
C ASP A 40 9.26 -3.45 25.11
N ILE A 41 8.75 -2.58 24.23
CA ILE A 41 7.55 -1.78 24.51
C ILE A 41 6.34 -2.68 24.79
N LEU A 42 6.16 -3.75 24.01
CA LEU A 42 5.06 -4.71 24.19
C LEU A 42 5.22 -5.51 25.49
N LYS A 43 6.45 -5.88 25.85
CA LYS A 43 6.75 -6.59 27.08
C LYS A 43 6.37 -5.79 28.33
N ASP A 44 6.59 -4.48 28.31
CA ASP A 44 6.16 -3.58 29.40
C ASP A 44 4.64 -3.53 29.56
N GLN A 45 3.91 -3.98 28.56
CA GLN A 45 2.44 -4.12 28.58
C GLN A 45 1.98 -5.58 28.78
N ASN A 46 2.89 -6.47 29.23
CA ASN A 46 2.66 -7.91 29.41
C ASN A 46 2.29 -8.65 28.09
N ILE A 47 2.72 -8.14 26.95
CA ILE A 47 2.58 -8.77 25.63
C ILE A 47 3.97 -9.29 25.22
N SER A 48 4.11 -10.61 25.11
CA SER A 48 5.39 -11.23 24.75
C SER A 48 5.46 -11.48 23.25
N VAL A 49 6.34 -10.76 22.56
CA VAL A 49 6.64 -10.92 21.14
C VAL A 49 8.15 -10.93 20.96
N ASN A 50 8.72 -11.90 20.25
CA ASN A 50 10.15 -11.89 19.97
C ASN A 50 10.44 -11.16 18.67
N ARG A 51 11.66 -10.63 18.54
CA ARG A 51 12.13 -9.98 17.30
C ARG A 51 11.95 -10.86 16.06
N SER A 52 12.21 -12.16 16.18
CA SER A 52 12.08 -13.14 15.08
C SER A 52 10.65 -13.35 14.61
N ASP A 53 9.68 -13.08 15.47
CA ASP A 53 8.27 -13.36 15.21
C ASP A 53 7.58 -12.19 14.47
N ILE A 54 8.26 -11.03 14.43
CA ILE A 54 7.77 -9.87 13.69
C ILE A 54 8.09 -10.05 12.21
N ARG A 55 7.05 -10.23 11.39
CA ARG A 55 7.16 -10.30 9.93
C ARG A 55 6.85 -8.93 9.32
N MET A 56 7.68 -8.51 8.36
CA MET A 56 7.41 -7.31 7.57
C MET A 56 7.34 -7.68 6.09
N ILE A 57 6.23 -7.34 5.44
CA ILE A 57 5.89 -7.77 4.09
C ILE A 57 5.57 -6.56 3.23
N ASP A 58 6.30 -6.36 2.13
CA ASP A 58 5.94 -5.34 1.16
C ASP A 58 4.57 -5.64 0.56
N GLN A 59 3.74 -4.62 0.48
CA GLN A 59 2.39 -4.65 -0.07
C GLN A 59 2.18 -3.51 -1.07
N GLY A 60 0.96 -3.40 -1.56
CA GLY A 60 0.50 -2.27 -2.34
C GLY A 60 1.20 -2.12 -3.69
N SER A 61 1.09 -0.94 -4.22
CA SER A 61 1.52 -0.61 -5.58
C SER A 61 3.01 -0.83 -5.83
N TYR A 62 3.81 -0.64 -4.79
CA TYR A 62 5.26 -0.83 -4.86
C TYR A 62 5.61 -2.30 -5.13
N LYS A 63 5.00 -3.23 -4.42
CA LYS A 63 5.21 -4.68 -4.62
C LYS A 63 4.84 -5.14 -6.03
N TYR A 64 3.77 -4.58 -6.61
CA TYR A 64 3.26 -4.98 -7.92
C TYR A 64 3.88 -4.20 -9.08
N ASN A 65 4.82 -3.27 -8.83
CA ASN A 65 5.40 -2.36 -9.81
C ASN A 65 4.33 -1.53 -10.54
N THR A 66 3.32 -1.09 -9.81
CA THR A 66 2.23 -0.21 -10.28
C THR A 66 2.22 1.14 -9.57
N THR A 67 3.32 1.49 -8.89
CA THR A 67 3.52 2.81 -8.31
C THR A 67 3.70 3.82 -9.43
N ILE A 68 2.98 4.95 -9.30
CA ILE A 68 3.08 6.06 -10.24
C ILE A 68 3.82 7.22 -9.61
N SER A 69 4.47 8.02 -10.45
CA SER A 69 5.15 9.25 -10.06
C SER A 69 4.11 10.32 -9.79
N ASP A 70 3.89 10.59 -8.52
CA ASP A 70 3.18 11.75 -8.01
C ASP A 70 4.15 12.56 -7.14
N ASP A 71 3.70 13.65 -6.56
CA ASP A 71 4.56 14.50 -5.72
C ASP A 71 5.12 13.77 -4.49
N VAL A 72 4.43 12.74 -4.00
CA VAL A 72 4.82 11.94 -2.84
C VAL A 72 4.83 10.45 -3.20
N VAL A 73 5.93 9.78 -2.89
CA VAL A 73 6.02 8.32 -3.05
C VAL A 73 5.25 7.64 -1.91
N ASP A 74 4.38 6.72 -2.28
CA ASP A 74 3.58 5.90 -1.35
C ASP A 74 4.10 4.46 -1.33
N ARG A 75 4.44 3.94 -0.14
CA ARG A 75 4.89 2.56 0.06
C ARG A 75 4.15 1.92 1.22
N ASP A 76 3.61 0.73 0.99
CA ASP A 76 2.93 -0.05 2.00
C ASP A 76 3.81 -1.21 2.48
N VAL A 77 3.97 -1.36 3.79
CA VAL A 77 4.71 -2.46 4.42
C VAL A 77 3.90 -3.02 5.59
N ALA A 78 3.32 -4.19 5.43
CA ALA A 78 2.60 -4.86 6.52
C ALA A 78 3.53 -5.20 7.68
N VAL A 79 3.11 -4.90 8.90
CA VAL A 79 3.76 -5.33 10.13
C VAL A 79 2.87 -6.39 10.78
N MET A 80 3.36 -7.62 10.85
CA MET A 80 2.62 -8.76 11.41
C MET A 80 3.28 -9.22 12.70
N ILE A 81 2.49 -9.30 13.77
CA ILE A 81 2.94 -9.73 15.10
C ILE A 81 2.06 -10.88 15.62
N PRO A 82 2.61 -11.87 16.33
CA PRO A 82 1.80 -12.84 17.05
C PRO A 82 1.16 -12.13 18.25
N LEU A 83 -0.16 -11.96 18.22
CA LEU A 83 -0.89 -11.24 19.25
C LEU A 83 -2.27 -11.85 19.44
N ASP A 84 -2.57 -12.22 20.68
CA ASP A 84 -3.92 -12.59 21.09
C ASP A 84 -4.80 -11.33 21.18
N ILE A 85 -5.71 -11.18 20.23
CA ILE A 85 -6.63 -10.04 20.16
C ILE A 85 -7.65 -10.00 21.30
N SER A 86 -7.86 -11.11 22.01
CA SER A 86 -8.74 -11.15 23.19
C SER A 86 -8.12 -10.45 24.40
N VAL A 87 -6.78 -10.50 24.50
CA VAL A 87 -6.01 -9.82 25.55
C VAL A 87 -5.86 -8.33 25.25
N SER A 88 -5.80 -7.96 23.97
CA SER A 88 -5.69 -6.58 23.53
C SER A 88 -6.83 -6.19 22.60
N SER A 89 -8.02 -5.97 23.17
CA SER A 89 -9.24 -5.69 22.41
C SER A 89 -9.25 -4.34 21.69
N ASP A 90 -8.39 -3.39 22.08
CA ASP A 90 -8.26 -2.07 21.44
C ASP A 90 -7.05 -2.01 20.51
N PRO A 91 -7.25 -2.18 19.19
CA PRO A 91 -6.15 -2.13 18.21
C PRO A 91 -5.40 -0.79 18.17
N ARG A 92 -6.05 0.31 18.56
CA ARG A 92 -5.44 1.63 18.58
C ARG A 92 -4.26 1.71 19.55
N LYS A 93 -4.32 0.97 20.67
CA LYS A 93 -3.22 0.89 21.64
C LYS A 93 -1.99 0.24 21.01
N ILE A 94 -2.17 -0.86 20.29
CA ILE A 94 -1.07 -1.55 19.61
C ILE A 94 -0.48 -0.68 18.49
N LYS A 95 -1.33 0.03 17.74
CA LYS A 95 -0.86 1.04 16.77
C LYS A 95 -0.12 2.18 17.46
N GLY A 96 -0.53 2.57 18.65
CA GLY A 96 0.19 3.55 19.50
C GLY A 96 1.60 3.08 19.84
N TYR A 97 1.76 1.83 20.25
CA TYR A 97 3.09 1.26 20.55
C TYR A 97 3.96 1.19 19.28
N LEU A 98 3.40 0.82 18.14
CA LEU A 98 4.13 0.87 16.85
C LEU A 98 4.54 2.31 16.51
N ARG A 99 3.63 3.30 16.66
CA ARG A 99 3.96 4.73 16.46
C ARG A 99 5.15 5.14 17.37
N ASP A 100 5.07 4.84 18.64
CA ASP A 100 6.10 5.24 19.61
C ASP A 100 7.46 4.59 19.33
N THR A 101 7.43 3.35 18.83
CA THR A 101 8.62 2.63 18.37
C THR A 101 9.38 3.37 17.27
N ILE A 102 8.65 3.94 16.31
CA ILE A 102 9.24 4.55 15.11
C ILE A 102 9.27 6.08 15.14
N ASN A 103 8.78 6.71 16.21
CA ASN A 103 8.72 8.16 16.33
C ASN A 103 10.09 8.74 16.69
N ILE A 104 10.80 9.24 15.68
CA ILE A 104 12.12 9.91 15.83
C ILE A 104 12.13 11.24 15.06
N PRO A 105 13.04 12.18 15.39
CA PRO A 105 13.08 13.50 14.75
C PRO A 105 13.22 13.50 13.22
N ALA A 106 13.71 12.41 12.64
CA ALA A 106 13.96 12.31 11.18
C ALA A 106 12.70 12.04 10.36
N ARG A 107 11.53 11.84 11.00
CA ARG A 107 10.26 11.55 10.34
C ARG A 107 9.07 11.98 11.21
N THR A 108 7.95 12.29 10.56
CA THR A 108 6.68 12.53 11.26
C THR A 108 5.86 11.25 11.26
N VAL A 109 5.33 10.86 12.43
CA VAL A 109 4.54 9.64 12.55
C VAL A 109 3.10 9.96 12.95
N SER A 110 2.14 9.35 12.27
CA SER A 110 0.70 9.54 12.55
C SER A 110 -0.06 8.22 12.47
N ILE A 111 -1.12 8.09 13.28
CA ILE A 111 -2.04 6.95 13.22
C ILE A 111 -3.19 7.31 12.28
N LYS A 112 -3.24 6.62 11.15
CA LYS A 112 -4.36 6.65 10.19
C LYS A 112 -5.36 5.55 10.55
N GLU A 113 -6.49 5.53 9.89
CA GLU A 113 -7.51 4.51 10.15
C GLU A 113 -6.95 3.08 9.89
N PRO A 114 -6.36 2.76 8.70
CA PRO A 114 -5.89 1.40 8.43
C PRO A 114 -4.42 1.14 8.83
N CYS A 115 -3.62 2.16 9.18
CA CYS A 115 -2.17 2.02 9.34
C CYS A 115 -1.55 3.01 10.33
N VAL A 116 -0.27 2.82 10.60
CA VAL A 116 0.62 3.85 11.15
C VAL A 116 1.45 4.38 9.98
N ARG A 117 1.45 5.70 9.76
CA ARG A 117 2.17 6.34 8.67
C ARG A 117 3.45 7.00 9.16
N ALA A 118 4.56 6.71 8.51
CA ALA A 118 5.83 7.41 8.68
C ALA A 118 6.09 8.30 7.46
N SER A 119 6.06 9.62 7.64
CA SER A 119 6.26 10.64 6.60
C SER A 119 7.68 11.22 6.66
N TYR A 120 8.34 11.33 5.51
CA TYR A 120 9.67 11.88 5.34
C TYR A 120 9.61 13.16 4.51
N TYR A 121 10.34 14.17 4.98
CA TYR A 121 10.34 15.51 4.40
C TYR A 121 11.74 15.88 3.92
N GLU A 122 11.79 16.56 2.78
CA GLU A 122 12.99 17.19 2.26
C GLU A 122 12.65 18.62 1.83
N ASN A 123 13.44 19.60 2.28
CA ASN A 123 13.19 21.03 2.04
C ASN A 123 11.77 21.49 2.41
N GLY A 124 11.18 20.92 3.48
CA GLY A 124 9.84 21.24 3.97
C GLY A 124 8.68 20.61 3.17
N LYS A 125 8.98 19.79 2.15
CA LYS A 125 7.98 19.04 1.38
C LYS A 125 8.05 17.55 1.71
N GLU A 126 6.90 16.92 1.89
CA GLU A 126 6.83 15.47 1.98
C GLU A 126 7.19 14.87 0.62
N TRP A 127 8.13 13.93 0.60
CA TRP A 127 8.55 13.25 -0.62
C TRP A 127 8.28 11.75 -0.59
N LEU A 128 8.13 11.18 0.63
CA LEU A 128 7.87 9.76 0.86
C LEU A 128 7.00 9.60 2.10
N HIS A 129 6.01 8.72 2.02
CA HIS A 129 5.46 8.12 3.22
C HIS A 129 5.46 6.59 3.10
N ILE A 130 5.64 5.95 4.27
CA ILE A 130 5.54 4.50 4.41
C ILE A 130 4.38 4.20 5.33
N ASP A 131 3.38 3.55 4.78
CA ASP A 131 2.22 3.07 5.50
C ASP A 131 2.49 1.68 6.07
N LEU A 132 2.26 1.55 7.37
CA LEU A 132 2.50 0.35 8.15
C LEU A 132 1.16 -0.19 8.67
N PRO A 133 0.36 -0.88 7.85
CA PRO A 133 -0.78 -1.63 8.37
C PRO A 133 -0.29 -2.69 9.35
N LEU A 134 -0.89 -2.69 10.54
CA LEU A 134 -0.53 -3.59 11.63
C LEU A 134 -1.51 -4.75 11.68
N TYR A 135 -0.98 -5.95 11.64
CA TYR A 135 -1.76 -7.19 11.70
C TYR A 135 -1.39 -7.99 12.95
N ALA A 136 -2.41 -8.48 13.64
CA ALA A 136 -2.29 -9.50 14.67
C ALA A 136 -2.47 -10.89 14.03
N GLN A 137 -1.53 -11.81 14.29
CA GLN A 137 -1.70 -13.23 14.02
C GLN A 137 -2.14 -13.93 15.30
N TYR A 138 -3.35 -14.46 15.30
CA TYR A 138 -3.91 -15.17 16.42
C TYR A 138 -4.53 -16.48 15.96
N GLU A 139 -4.09 -17.60 16.54
CA GLU A 139 -4.40 -18.94 16.06
C GLU A 139 -4.10 -19.10 14.55
N ASN A 140 -5.11 -19.44 13.75
CA ASN A 140 -4.99 -19.59 12.30
C ASN A 140 -5.56 -18.38 11.52
N SER A 141 -5.75 -17.25 12.20
CA SER A 141 -6.40 -16.07 11.64
C SER A 141 -5.51 -14.84 11.71
N VAL A 142 -5.74 -13.91 10.80
CA VAL A 142 -5.03 -12.63 10.75
C VAL A 142 -6.06 -11.51 10.85
N TYR A 143 -5.74 -10.50 11.64
CA TYR A 143 -6.62 -9.37 11.91
C TYR A 143 -5.89 -8.05 11.71
N LEU A 144 -6.47 -7.16 10.93
CA LEU A 144 -6.00 -5.79 10.72
C LEU A 144 -6.43 -4.88 11.88
N ALA A 145 -5.50 -4.13 12.44
CA ALA A 145 -5.77 -3.11 13.42
C ALA A 145 -6.36 -1.85 12.77
N ARG A 146 -7.66 -1.60 12.96
CA ARG A 146 -8.36 -0.42 12.46
C ARG A 146 -8.66 0.60 13.55
N GLY A 147 -8.79 1.85 13.14
CA GLY A 147 -9.15 2.99 13.98
C GLY A 147 -8.08 4.08 14.04
N LYS A 148 -8.52 5.34 13.99
CA LYS A 148 -7.69 6.53 14.27
C LYS A 148 -7.46 6.66 15.76
N GLU A 149 -6.41 7.37 16.18
CA GLU A 149 -5.95 7.47 17.56
C GLU A 149 -7.05 7.81 18.59
N TYR A 150 -7.94 8.73 18.24
CA TYR A 150 -9.01 9.18 19.15
C TYR A 150 -10.43 8.85 18.66
N SER A 151 -10.55 8.01 17.61
CA SER A 151 -11.85 7.62 17.08
C SER A 151 -12.55 6.63 18.01
N SER A 152 -13.86 6.75 18.16
CA SER A 152 -14.68 5.69 18.78
C SER A 152 -14.93 4.50 17.84
N ASP A 153 -14.63 4.67 16.55
CA ASP A 153 -14.74 3.63 15.54
C ASP A 153 -13.36 2.94 15.40
N TYR A 154 -13.28 1.73 15.95
CA TYR A 154 -12.08 0.89 15.89
C TYR A 154 -12.45 -0.58 16.03
N SER A 155 -11.69 -1.44 15.38
CA SER A 155 -11.90 -2.90 15.43
C SER A 155 -10.65 -3.66 15.02
N TRP A 156 -10.59 -4.92 15.42
CA TRP A 156 -9.81 -5.94 14.76
C TRP A 156 -10.64 -6.52 13.60
N GLU A 157 -10.21 -6.29 12.36
CA GLU A 157 -10.91 -6.75 11.16
C GLU A 157 -10.21 -7.96 10.57
N SER A 158 -10.95 -9.03 10.31
CA SER A 158 -10.40 -10.22 9.65
C SER A 158 -9.79 -9.85 8.30
N ALA A 159 -8.59 -10.31 8.05
CA ALA A 159 -7.82 -9.97 6.86
C ALA A 159 -7.01 -11.15 6.34
N ASP A 160 -6.70 -11.12 5.08
CA ASP A 160 -5.77 -12.06 4.41
C ASP A 160 -4.78 -11.28 3.53
N PRO A 161 -3.76 -10.66 4.16
CA PRO A 161 -2.78 -9.88 3.41
C PRO A 161 -1.89 -10.73 2.49
N ASP A 162 -1.61 -11.98 2.85
CA ASP A 162 -0.83 -12.89 2.03
C ASP A 162 -1.65 -13.33 0.80
N GLY A 163 -2.92 -13.74 0.98
CA GLY A 163 -3.80 -14.13 -0.12
C GLY A 163 -4.08 -13.00 -1.10
N LEU A 164 -4.29 -11.77 -0.61
CA LEU A 164 -4.42 -10.59 -1.47
C LEU A 164 -3.16 -10.35 -2.30
N ASN A 165 -1.98 -10.45 -1.67
CA ASN A 165 -0.71 -10.31 -2.35
C ASN A 165 -0.50 -11.38 -3.42
N ASP A 166 -0.81 -12.64 -3.10
CA ASP A 166 -0.65 -13.77 -4.01
C ASP A 166 -1.60 -13.63 -5.22
N TYR A 167 -2.85 -13.24 -4.98
CA TYR A 167 -3.80 -12.96 -6.05
C TYR A 167 -3.29 -11.86 -6.99
N LEU A 168 -2.92 -10.69 -6.46
CA LEU A 168 -2.47 -9.57 -7.29
C LEU A 168 -1.14 -9.87 -8.00
N CYS A 169 -0.20 -10.54 -7.33
CA CYS A 169 1.03 -11.01 -7.95
C CYS A 169 0.73 -11.99 -9.10
N GLY A 170 -0.20 -12.91 -8.90
CA GLY A 170 -0.62 -13.87 -9.93
C GLY A 170 -1.22 -13.20 -11.18
N GLN A 171 -1.98 -12.13 -10.99
CA GLN A 171 -2.58 -11.38 -12.11
C GLN A 171 -1.58 -10.46 -12.83
N ILE A 172 -0.75 -9.74 -12.05
CA ILE A 172 0.07 -8.63 -12.58
C ILE A 172 1.45 -9.09 -13.03
N ASN A 173 2.06 -10.09 -12.35
CA ASN A 173 3.38 -10.57 -12.71
C ASN A 173 3.34 -11.30 -14.06
N GLY A 174 4.26 -10.95 -14.95
CA GLY A 174 4.29 -11.47 -16.32
C GLY A 174 3.30 -10.77 -17.28
N ASN A 175 2.40 -9.93 -16.78
CA ASN A 175 1.43 -9.18 -17.62
C ASN A 175 1.81 -7.69 -17.68
N ALA A 176 2.71 -7.36 -18.58
CA ALA A 176 3.20 -5.99 -18.73
C ALA A 176 2.10 -5.01 -19.18
N GLN A 177 1.16 -5.44 -20.01
CA GLN A 177 0.06 -4.59 -20.47
C GLN A 177 -0.94 -4.28 -19.34
N LEU A 178 -1.33 -5.27 -18.54
CA LEU A 178 -2.18 -5.03 -17.36
C LEU A 178 -1.52 -4.03 -16.39
N ARG A 179 -0.22 -4.17 -16.15
CA ARG A 179 0.53 -3.25 -15.29
C ARG A 179 0.44 -1.81 -15.78
N ARG A 180 0.62 -1.58 -17.09
CA ARG A 180 0.49 -0.24 -17.70
C ARG A 180 -0.93 0.29 -17.58
N VAL A 181 -1.94 -0.54 -17.88
CA VAL A 181 -3.36 -0.18 -17.74
C VAL A 181 -3.68 0.24 -16.30
N ILE A 182 -3.21 -0.49 -15.29
CA ILE A 182 -3.39 -0.11 -13.87
C ILE A 182 -2.75 1.26 -13.59
N CYS A 183 -1.53 1.52 -14.07
CA CYS A 183 -0.87 2.81 -13.89
C CYS A 183 -1.66 3.95 -14.55
N PHE A 184 -2.20 3.76 -15.75
CA PHE A 184 -3.03 4.76 -16.43
C PHE A 184 -4.33 5.05 -15.67
N ILE A 185 -5.00 4.02 -15.15
CA ILE A 185 -6.23 4.18 -14.34
C ILE A 185 -5.92 4.96 -13.05
N LYS A 186 -4.82 4.64 -12.38
CA LYS A 186 -4.37 5.34 -11.16
C LYS A 186 -4.06 6.81 -11.46
N LYS A 187 -3.34 7.10 -12.54
CA LYS A 187 -3.01 8.47 -12.92
C LYS A 187 -4.27 9.26 -13.26
N TRP A 188 -5.19 8.68 -14.05
CA TRP A 188 -6.50 9.27 -14.32
C TRP A 188 -7.27 9.57 -13.02
N ARG A 189 -7.31 8.63 -12.08
CA ARG A 189 -7.97 8.81 -10.79
C ARG A 189 -7.37 9.99 -10.04
N ASN A 190 -6.05 10.09 -9.92
CA ASN A 190 -5.38 11.15 -9.19
C ASN A 190 -5.62 12.52 -9.81
N GLU A 191 -5.56 12.63 -11.14
CA GLU A 191 -5.88 13.87 -11.85
C GLU A 191 -7.36 14.27 -11.72
N LYS A 192 -8.26 13.29 -11.87
CA LYS A 192 -9.71 13.53 -11.80
C LYS A 192 -10.16 14.05 -10.43
N TYR A 193 -9.55 13.56 -9.37
CA TYR A 193 -9.92 13.86 -7.99
C TYR A 193 -8.90 14.73 -7.26
N SER A 194 -7.97 15.36 -7.97
CA SER A 194 -6.92 16.22 -7.40
C SER A 194 -7.47 17.38 -6.57
N ALA A 195 -8.68 17.86 -6.88
CA ALA A 195 -9.39 18.93 -6.18
C ALA A 195 -10.47 18.40 -5.21
N SER A 196 -10.59 17.09 -5.00
CA SER A 196 -11.62 16.54 -4.13
C SER A 196 -11.30 16.81 -2.67
N ILE A 197 -12.22 17.47 -1.98
CA ILE A 197 -12.08 17.81 -0.54
C ILE A 197 -12.51 16.62 0.34
N ASN A 198 -13.24 15.66 -0.23
CA ASN A 198 -13.84 14.55 0.49
C ASN A 198 -13.18 13.22 0.06
N ASP A 199 -12.32 12.67 0.90
CA ASP A 199 -11.66 11.37 0.67
C ASP A 199 -12.65 10.21 0.40
N HIS A 200 -13.89 10.32 0.89
CA HIS A 200 -14.95 9.32 0.70
C HIS A 200 -15.51 9.25 -0.72
N GLU A 201 -15.31 10.29 -1.54
CA GLU A 201 -15.77 10.34 -2.93
C GLU A 201 -14.71 9.81 -3.90
N VAL A 202 -13.49 9.60 -3.42
CA VAL A 202 -12.37 9.15 -4.25
C VAL A 202 -12.30 7.62 -4.24
N PRO A 203 -12.44 6.95 -5.40
CA PRO A 203 -12.32 5.50 -5.43
C PRO A 203 -10.96 5.04 -4.88
N PRO A 204 -10.92 4.05 -3.95
CA PRO A 204 -9.67 3.56 -3.41
C PRO A 204 -8.81 2.90 -4.50
N SER A 205 -7.52 3.22 -4.49
CA SER A 205 -6.57 2.72 -5.52
C SER A 205 -6.53 1.20 -5.59
N ILE A 206 -6.66 0.53 -4.44
CA ILE A 206 -6.69 -0.95 -4.40
C ILE A 206 -7.95 -1.50 -5.07
N GLY A 207 -9.12 -0.86 -4.85
CA GLY A 207 -10.37 -1.26 -5.50
C GLY A 207 -10.30 -1.15 -7.02
N LEU A 208 -9.73 -0.04 -7.54
CA LEU A 208 -9.50 0.12 -8.98
C LEU A 208 -8.50 -0.91 -9.52
N THR A 209 -7.48 -1.27 -8.76
CA THR A 209 -6.50 -2.30 -9.14
C THR A 209 -7.17 -3.67 -9.25
N LEU A 210 -7.99 -4.05 -8.26
CA LEU A 210 -8.75 -5.31 -8.27
C LEU A 210 -9.71 -5.37 -9.46
N LEU A 211 -10.51 -4.32 -9.66
CA LEU A 211 -11.43 -4.24 -10.81
C LEU A 211 -10.69 -4.30 -12.14
N ALA A 212 -9.54 -3.63 -12.25
CA ALA A 212 -8.73 -3.72 -13.46
C ALA A 212 -8.21 -5.13 -13.71
N CYS A 213 -7.78 -5.86 -12.68
CA CYS A 213 -7.37 -7.26 -12.80
C CYS A 213 -8.52 -8.15 -13.29
N GLU A 214 -9.72 -7.97 -12.73
CA GLU A 214 -10.90 -8.78 -13.05
C GLU A 214 -11.50 -8.47 -14.43
N CYS A 215 -11.42 -7.22 -14.88
CA CYS A 215 -12.00 -6.76 -16.14
C CYS A 215 -10.97 -6.61 -17.27
N PHE A 216 -9.72 -7.01 -17.02
CA PHE A 216 -8.63 -6.80 -17.97
C PHE A 216 -8.93 -7.41 -19.35
N SER A 217 -8.76 -6.60 -20.39
CA SER A 217 -8.91 -7.00 -21.79
C SER A 217 -7.62 -6.73 -22.56
N ALA A 218 -6.78 -7.75 -22.68
CA ALA A 218 -5.56 -7.67 -23.47
C ALA A 218 -5.86 -7.32 -24.94
N GLN A 219 -5.12 -6.39 -25.49
CA GLN A 219 -5.25 -5.97 -26.88
C GLN A 219 -3.88 -5.83 -27.54
N SER A 220 -3.75 -6.42 -28.71
CA SER A 220 -2.53 -6.35 -29.51
C SER A 220 -2.83 -6.15 -30.98
N THR A 221 -1.84 -5.71 -31.70
CA THR A 221 -1.81 -5.65 -33.18
C THR A 221 -0.51 -6.26 -33.66
N ASP A 222 -0.30 -6.36 -34.98
CA ASP A 222 0.95 -6.88 -35.55
C ASP A 222 2.20 -6.14 -35.07
N ASP A 223 2.03 -4.86 -34.66
CA ASP A 223 3.13 -4.02 -34.13
C ASP A 223 3.26 -4.09 -32.57
N GLY A 224 2.62 -5.04 -31.89
CA GLY A 224 2.65 -5.25 -30.44
C GLY A 224 1.41 -4.71 -29.70
N ASP A 225 1.53 -4.50 -28.41
CA ASP A 225 0.41 -4.13 -27.52
C ASP A 225 -0.30 -2.83 -27.94
N ASP A 226 -1.63 -2.83 -27.85
CA ASP A 226 -2.48 -1.65 -28.02
C ASP A 226 -3.05 -1.20 -26.67
N ASP A 227 -2.27 -0.39 -25.97
CA ASP A 227 -2.58 0.05 -24.60
C ASP A 227 -3.83 0.94 -24.54
N LEU A 228 -4.09 1.77 -25.56
CA LEU A 228 -5.28 2.60 -25.62
C LEU A 228 -6.55 1.75 -25.69
N LEU A 229 -6.57 0.79 -26.58
CA LEU A 229 -7.73 -0.09 -26.76
C LEU A 229 -7.91 -1.01 -25.54
N SER A 230 -6.81 -1.50 -24.97
CA SER A 230 -6.85 -2.29 -23.74
C SER A 230 -7.40 -1.48 -22.57
N LEU A 231 -6.93 -0.25 -22.36
CA LEU A 231 -7.44 0.67 -21.33
C LEU A 231 -8.94 0.92 -21.53
N GLN A 232 -9.36 1.26 -22.75
CA GLN A 232 -10.76 1.55 -23.07
C GLN A 232 -11.68 0.36 -22.77
N LYS A 233 -11.29 -0.85 -23.19
CA LYS A 233 -12.11 -2.06 -22.97
C LYS A 233 -12.12 -2.48 -21.51
N THR A 234 -10.99 -2.38 -20.82
CA THR A 234 -10.89 -2.66 -19.37
C THR A 234 -11.78 -1.71 -18.59
N MET A 235 -11.68 -0.40 -18.81
CA MET A 235 -12.52 0.58 -18.13
C MET A 235 -14.01 0.39 -18.45
N LYS A 236 -14.36 0.01 -19.68
CA LYS A 236 -15.75 -0.31 -20.01
C LYS A 236 -16.23 -1.53 -19.20
N GLY A 237 -15.45 -2.60 -19.13
CA GLY A 237 -15.79 -3.75 -18.32
C GLY A 237 -15.93 -3.43 -16.81
N MET A 238 -15.14 -2.48 -16.30
CA MET A 238 -15.26 -1.99 -14.92
C MET A 238 -16.56 -1.19 -14.68
N LEU A 239 -17.05 -0.46 -15.69
CA LEU A 239 -18.30 0.32 -15.61
C LEU A 239 -19.57 -0.55 -15.75
N ASP A 240 -19.46 -1.66 -16.47
CA ASP A 240 -20.58 -2.57 -16.71
C ASP A 240 -20.83 -3.53 -15.50
N ARG A 241 -20.03 -3.41 -14.42
CA ARG A 241 -20.07 -4.23 -13.22
C ARG A 241 -20.71 -3.53 -12.03
#